data_8da1dbea2d10a3d6da5d2ae97297c3fd
#
_entry.id   8da1dbea2d10a3d6da5d2ae97297c3fd
#
_cell.length_a   1.000
_cell.length_b   1.000
_cell.length_c   1.000
_cell.angle_alpha   90.00
_cell.angle_beta   90.00
_cell.angle_gamma   90.00
#
_symmetry.space_group_name_H-M   'P 1'
#
loop_
_entity.id
_entity.type
_entity.pdbx_description
1 polymer ?
#
loop_
_entity_poly.entity_id
_entity_poly.type
_entity_poly.pdbx_seq_one_letter_code
_entity_poly.pdbx_strand_id
1 'polypeptide(L)'
;NKYKAVMFLGDTNTVMGSIGVAQHNIPIIHIEGCMRSYDWRMPEEKYRKTIDHLSDRIYSYLPSYKQQGLNEGISDSIIKVTGNPIVDILDEFKDLFDSGVDYLNDDVKKFTNNQDYVLVTCHRRENILNQNSFERIIKLINSSSKKVVFPMGYATQRKLKEWGLKLNNNVLVIDPIG
;
A
#
# COMPACT_ATOMS: atom_id res chain seq x y z
N ASN A 1 25.89 -22.95 -5.84
CA ASN A 1 24.52 -22.48 -5.66
C ASN A 1 23.75 -22.52 -6.97
N LYS A 2 22.52 -23.01 -6.94
CA LYS A 2 21.61 -23.06 -8.12
C LYS A 2 21.14 -21.66 -8.53
N TYR A 3 21.06 -20.73 -7.56
CA TYR A 3 20.58 -19.38 -7.75
C TYR A 3 21.71 -18.37 -7.67
N LYS A 4 21.70 -17.36 -8.55
CA LYS A 4 22.70 -16.29 -8.58
C LYS A 4 22.34 -15.12 -7.65
N ALA A 5 21.06 -14.90 -7.42
CA ALA A 5 20.51 -13.91 -6.50
C ALA A 5 19.06 -14.25 -6.18
N VAL A 6 18.52 -13.67 -5.11
CA VAL A 6 17.10 -13.68 -4.79
C VAL A 6 16.63 -12.23 -4.74
N MET A 7 15.52 -11.97 -5.41
CA MET A 7 14.90 -10.65 -5.47
C MET A 7 13.64 -10.63 -4.62
N PHE A 8 13.51 -9.60 -3.79
CA PHE A 8 12.34 -9.32 -2.98
C PHE A 8 11.72 -7.99 -3.43
N LEU A 9 10.39 -7.93 -3.42
CA LEU A 9 9.64 -6.72 -3.73
C LEU A 9 8.85 -6.27 -2.51
N GLY A 10 9.07 -5.02 -2.10
CA GLY A 10 8.31 -4.39 -1.03
C GLY A 10 8.61 -4.96 0.36
N ASP A 11 7.59 -4.97 1.20
CA ASP A 11 7.69 -5.20 2.64
C ASP A 11 6.71 -6.25 3.18
N THR A 12 6.30 -7.19 2.35
CA THR A 12 5.41 -8.28 2.77
C THR A 12 6.12 -9.31 3.66
N ASN A 13 5.36 -10.21 4.28
CA ASN A 13 5.90 -11.29 5.11
C ASN A 13 6.96 -12.15 4.39
N THR A 14 6.96 -12.19 3.07
CA THR A 14 7.96 -12.90 2.25
C THR A 14 9.39 -12.44 2.55
N VAL A 15 9.55 -11.17 2.94
CA VAL A 15 10.84 -10.57 3.33
C VAL A 15 11.51 -11.33 4.48
N MET A 16 10.76 -11.99 5.35
CA MET A 16 11.32 -12.79 6.44
C MET A 16 12.18 -13.95 5.95
N GLY A 17 11.97 -14.40 4.70
CA GLY A 17 12.82 -15.39 4.04
C GLY A 17 14.24 -14.88 3.72
N SER A 18 14.47 -13.56 3.73
CA SER A 18 15.77 -12.95 3.41
C SER A 18 16.88 -13.39 4.39
N ILE A 19 16.54 -13.66 5.65
CA ILE A 19 17.50 -14.16 6.65
C ILE A 19 18.06 -15.52 6.22
N GLY A 20 17.19 -16.44 5.77
CA GLY A 20 17.61 -17.73 5.26
C GLY A 20 18.47 -17.62 3.98
N VAL A 21 18.12 -16.68 3.09
CA VAL A 21 18.89 -16.39 1.87
C VAL A 21 20.28 -15.89 2.23
N ALA A 22 20.39 -14.96 3.17
CA ALA A 22 21.65 -14.40 3.66
C ALA A 22 22.54 -15.48 4.30
N GLN A 23 21.97 -16.40 5.09
CA GLN A 23 22.71 -17.53 5.69
C GLN A 23 23.37 -18.44 4.64
N HIS A 24 22.79 -18.53 3.44
CA HIS A 24 23.35 -19.32 2.34
C HIS A 24 24.30 -18.51 1.45
N ASN A 25 24.66 -17.29 1.82
CA ASN A 25 25.50 -16.38 1.03
C ASN A 25 24.97 -16.20 -0.41
N ILE A 26 23.66 -16.13 -0.58
CA ILE A 26 23.03 -15.83 -1.85
C ILE A 26 22.75 -14.32 -1.88
N PRO A 27 23.21 -13.60 -2.92
CA PRO A 27 22.96 -12.17 -3.03
C PRO A 27 21.48 -11.80 -2.98
N ILE A 28 21.17 -10.75 -2.23
CA ILE A 28 19.81 -10.24 -2.04
C ILE A 28 19.64 -8.94 -2.82
N ILE A 29 18.60 -8.88 -3.63
CA ILE A 29 18.17 -7.68 -4.34
C ILE A 29 16.84 -7.24 -3.77
N HIS A 30 16.74 -5.99 -3.31
CA HIS A 30 15.49 -5.43 -2.80
C HIS A 30 14.96 -4.34 -3.74
N ILE A 31 13.72 -4.52 -4.22
CA ILE A 31 12.97 -3.53 -5.00
C ILE A 31 11.98 -2.83 -4.07
N GLU A 32 11.78 -1.53 -4.22
CA GLU A 32 11.01 -0.64 -3.34
C GLU A 32 11.72 -0.40 -2.00
N GLY A 33 13.05 -0.44 -2.02
CA GLY A 33 13.84 -0.27 -0.80
C GLY A 33 13.95 1.17 -0.32
N CYS A 34 14.37 1.29 0.93
CA CYS A 34 14.64 2.54 1.64
C CYS A 34 13.42 3.44 1.89
N MET A 35 12.22 3.07 1.49
CA MET A 35 11.00 3.80 1.86
C MET A 35 10.74 3.65 3.36
N ARG A 36 10.37 4.76 4.05
CA ARG A 36 10.11 4.77 5.49
C ARG A 36 8.79 5.45 5.81
N SER A 37 8.03 4.83 6.71
CA SER A 37 6.88 5.45 7.36
C SER A 37 7.24 6.06 8.72
N TYR A 38 8.34 5.57 9.33
CA TYR A 38 8.75 5.84 10.70
C TYR A 38 7.69 5.48 11.75
N ASP A 39 6.66 4.74 11.37
CA ASP A 39 5.63 4.24 12.27
C ASP A 39 5.94 2.81 12.73
N TRP A 40 6.49 2.70 13.93
CA TRP A 40 6.92 1.43 14.48
C TRP A 40 5.77 0.46 14.82
N ARG A 41 4.53 0.93 14.75
CA ARG A 41 3.32 0.08 14.89
C ARG A 41 3.10 -0.78 13.65
N MET A 42 3.67 -0.36 12.50
CA MET A 42 3.59 -1.10 11.24
C MET A 42 4.64 -2.21 11.20
N PRO A 43 4.25 -3.49 11.08
CA PRO A 43 5.20 -4.58 10.84
C PRO A 43 6.03 -4.36 9.57
N GLU A 44 5.44 -3.80 8.55
CA GLU A 44 6.05 -3.50 7.25
C GLU A 44 7.27 -2.58 7.39
N GLU A 45 7.22 -1.60 8.30
CA GLU A 45 8.37 -0.73 8.58
C GLU A 45 9.58 -1.53 9.07
N LYS A 46 9.33 -2.51 9.95
CA LYS A 46 10.38 -3.40 10.50
C LYS A 46 10.92 -4.31 9.42
N TYR A 47 10.04 -4.89 8.61
CA TYR A 47 10.41 -5.79 7.52
C TYR A 47 11.29 -5.08 6.50
N ARG A 48 10.90 -3.89 6.09
CA ARG A 48 11.64 -3.09 5.12
C ARG A 48 13.03 -2.71 5.63
N LYS A 49 13.13 -2.23 6.87
CA LYS A 49 14.44 -1.98 7.50
C LYS A 49 15.32 -3.20 7.53
N THR A 50 14.77 -4.35 7.89
CA THR A 50 15.54 -5.60 7.96
C THR A 50 16.10 -5.99 6.61
N ILE A 51 15.28 -6.02 5.56
CA ILE A 51 15.74 -6.45 4.24
C ILE A 51 16.68 -5.43 3.60
N ASP A 52 16.46 -4.13 3.79
CA ASP A 52 17.37 -3.10 3.28
C ASP A 52 18.79 -3.31 3.80
N HIS A 53 18.96 -3.62 5.10
CA HIS A 53 20.26 -3.86 5.70
C HIS A 53 20.88 -5.24 5.37
N LEU A 54 20.08 -6.18 4.87
CA LEU A 54 20.57 -7.47 4.39
C LEU A 54 20.87 -7.48 2.90
N SER A 55 20.52 -6.43 2.17
CA SER A 55 20.58 -6.41 0.71
C SER A 55 21.95 -6.05 0.17
N ASP A 56 22.36 -6.76 -0.88
CA ASP A 56 23.56 -6.44 -1.68
C ASP A 56 23.28 -5.39 -2.74
N ARG A 57 22.01 -5.23 -3.13
CA ARG A 57 21.54 -4.21 -4.08
C ARG A 57 20.14 -3.77 -3.74
N ILE A 58 19.90 -2.45 -3.77
CA ILE A 58 18.62 -1.85 -3.48
C ILE A 58 18.19 -0.96 -4.65
N TYR A 59 16.96 -1.16 -5.12
CA TYR A 59 16.31 -0.28 -6.08
C TYR A 59 15.26 0.55 -5.35
N SER A 60 15.52 1.85 -5.26
CA SER A 60 14.69 2.82 -4.56
C SER A 60 13.90 3.64 -5.58
N TYR A 61 12.64 3.97 -5.29
CA TYR A 61 11.79 4.68 -6.24
C TYR A 61 12.10 6.17 -6.30
N LEU A 62 12.47 6.78 -5.18
CA LEU A 62 12.66 8.22 -5.10
C LEU A 62 14.04 8.58 -4.51
N PRO A 63 14.62 9.74 -4.91
CA PRO A 63 15.84 10.25 -4.30
C PRO A 63 15.72 10.44 -2.78
N SER A 64 14.53 10.85 -2.30
CA SER A 64 14.25 11.00 -0.86
C SER A 64 14.34 9.67 -0.12
N TYR A 65 13.91 8.56 -0.73
CA TYR A 65 14.02 7.22 -0.12
C TYR A 65 15.48 6.78 -0.07
N LYS A 66 16.24 7.01 -1.15
CA LYS A 66 17.70 6.79 -1.12
C LYS A 66 18.33 7.54 0.05
N GLN A 67 17.98 8.81 0.25
CA GLN A 67 18.50 9.61 1.36
C GLN A 67 18.16 9.01 2.73
N GLN A 68 16.95 8.43 2.88
CA GLN A 68 16.57 7.71 4.12
C GLN A 68 17.49 6.53 4.38
N GLY A 69 17.79 5.73 3.35
CA GLY A 69 18.75 4.62 3.46
C GLY A 69 20.16 5.07 3.84
N LEU A 70 20.65 6.14 3.21
CA LEU A 70 21.95 6.74 3.54
C LEU A 70 22.02 7.20 5.00
N ASN A 71 20.96 7.84 5.50
CA ASN A 71 20.86 8.30 6.88
C ASN A 71 20.88 7.14 7.90
N GLU A 72 20.47 5.95 7.48
CA GLU A 72 20.53 4.72 8.28
C GLU A 72 21.85 3.94 8.11
N GLY A 73 22.83 4.49 7.38
CA GLY A 73 24.16 3.91 7.21
C GLY A 73 24.27 2.89 6.07
N ILE A 74 23.26 2.78 5.21
CA ILE A 74 23.34 1.93 4.02
C ILE A 74 24.27 2.59 2.99
N SER A 75 25.18 1.82 2.38
CA SER A 75 26.16 2.36 1.42
C SER A 75 25.50 2.90 0.16
N ASP A 76 25.95 4.08 -0.28
CA ASP A 76 25.53 4.69 -1.54
C ASP A 76 25.72 3.76 -2.75
N SER A 77 26.79 2.96 -2.73
CA SER A 77 27.17 2.06 -3.83
C SER A 77 26.16 0.96 -4.12
N ILE A 78 25.32 0.58 -3.15
CA ILE A 78 24.32 -0.47 -3.33
C ILE A 78 22.91 0.07 -3.61
N ILE A 79 22.66 1.38 -3.42
CA ILE A 79 21.34 1.98 -3.64
C ILE A 79 21.27 2.68 -5.00
N LYS A 80 20.36 2.24 -5.86
CA LYS A 80 20.07 2.87 -7.15
C LYS A 80 18.64 3.42 -7.15
N VAL A 81 18.48 4.69 -7.53
CA VAL A 81 17.14 5.27 -7.78
C VAL A 81 16.71 4.92 -9.19
N THR A 82 15.50 4.38 -9.34
CA THR A 82 14.96 3.89 -10.62
C THR A 82 13.66 4.56 -11.04
N GLY A 83 13.00 5.31 -10.18
CA GLY A 83 11.62 5.73 -10.38
C GLY A 83 10.64 4.67 -9.87
N ASN A 84 9.36 5.03 -9.83
CA ASN A 84 8.29 4.12 -9.43
C ASN A 84 7.69 3.45 -10.67
N PRO A 85 7.76 2.11 -10.80
CA PRO A 85 7.22 1.38 -11.96
C PRO A 85 5.74 1.61 -12.25
N ILE A 86 4.97 2.11 -11.27
CA ILE A 86 3.56 2.45 -11.50
C ILE A 86 3.41 3.57 -12.55
N VAL A 87 4.40 4.43 -12.69
CA VAL A 87 4.38 5.51 -13.70
C VAL A 87 4.44 4.92 -15.09
N ASP A 88 5.32 3.92 -15.30
CA ASP A 88 5.44 3.23 -16.60
C ASP A 88 4.12 2.54 -16.97
N ILE A 89 3.43 1.93 -15.98
CA ILE A 89 2.12 1.31 -16.19
C ILE A 89 1.07 2.37 -16.54
N LEU A 90 1.04 3.51 -15.86
CA LEU A 90 0.10 4.58 -16.15
C LEU A 90 0.34 5.16 -17.56
N ASP A 91 1.59 5.27 -17.98
CA ASP A 91 1.96 5.73 -19.32
C ASP A 91 1.57 4.70 -20.39
N GLU A 92 1.80 3.41 -20.13
CA GLU A 92 1.42 2.31 -21.05
C GLU A 92 -0.10 2.25 -21.28
N PHE A 93 -0.89 2.48 -20.24
CA PHE A 93 -2.35 2.45 -20.30
C PHE A 93 -3.00 3.83 -20.46
N LYS A 94 -2.20 4.87 -20.79
CA LYS A 94 -2.69 6.24 -20.89
C LYS A 94 -3.87 6.37 -21.85
N ASP A 95 -3.77 5.77 -23.04
CA ASP A 95 -4.83 5.82 -24.05
C ASP A 95 -6.13 5.19 -23.56
N LEU A 96 -6.04 4.15 -22.70
CA LEU A 96 -7.20 3.53 -22.07
C LEU A 96 -7.87 4.49 -21.07
N PHE A 97 -7.08 5.19 -20.25
CA PHE A 97 -7.61 6.19 -19.33
C PHE A 97 -8.21 7.40 -20.07
N ASP A 98 -7.58 7.83 -21.16
CA ASP A 98 -8.01 8.97 -21.97
C ASP A 98 -9.18 8.62 -22.91
N SER A 99 -9.51 7.34 -23.11
CA SER A 99 -10.56 6.86 -24.02
C SER A 99 -11.98 7.33 -23.65
N GLY A 100 -12.19 7.84 -22.44
CA GLY A 100 -13.51 8.23 -21.93
C GLY A 100 -14.44 7.05 -21.67
N VAL A 101 -13.94 5.82 -21.76
CA VAL A 101 -14.71 4.63 -21.40
C VAL A 101 -14.97 4.62 -19.90
N ASP A 102 -16.23 4.56 -19.53
CA ASP A 102 -16.66 4.56 -18.14
C ASP A 102 -16.74 3.11 -17.62
N TYR A 103 -15.72 2.70 -16.87
CA TYR A 103 -15.63 1.39 -16.21
C TYR A 103 -16.30 1.35 -14.83
N LEU A 104 -16.99 2.42 -14.41
CA LEU A 104 -17.67 2.43 -13.13
C LEU A 104 -18.78 1.38 -13.08
N ASN A 105 -18.88 0.67 -11.97
CA ASN A 105 -19.96 -0.23 -11.67
C ASN A 105 -21.31 0.52 -11.67
N ASP A 106 -22.35 -0.13 -12.21
CA ASP A 106 -23.69 0.47 -12.30
C ASP A 106 -24.28 0.87 -10.94
N ASP A 107 -23.96 0.15 -9.88
CA ASP A 107 -24.40 0.51 -8.52
C ASP A 107 -23.75 1.81 -8.05
N VAL A 108 -22.48 2.04 -8.41
CA VAL A 108 -21.79 3.30 -8.13
C VAL A 108 -22.42 4.44 -8.92
N LYS A 109 -22.69 4.23 -10.21
CA LYS A 109 -23.36 5.24 -11.07
C LYS A 109 -24.73 5.64 -10.53
N LYS A 110 -25.55 4.65 -10.21
CA LYS A 110 -26.88 4.87 -9.61
C LYS A 110 -26.80 5.59 -8.27
N PHE A 111 -25.89 5.14 -7.41
CA PHE A 111 -25.71 5.73 -6.09
C PHE A 111 -25.23 7.17 -6.18
N THR A 112 -24.21 7.45 -6.99
CA THR A 112 -23.63 8.80 -7.13
C THR A 112 -24.48 9.72 -7.97
N ASN A 113 -25.40 9.17 -8.80
CA ASN A 113 -26.18 9.91 -9.79
C ASN A 113 -25.28 10.71 -10.75
N ASN A 114 -24.15 10.11 -11.15
CA ASN A 114 -23.09 10.71 -11.98
C ASN A 114 -22.55 12.05 -11.44
N GLN A 115 -22.67 12.28 -10.14
CA GLN A 115 -22.10 13.44 -9.46
C GLN A 115 -20.75 13.09 -8.82
N ASP A 116 -19.98 14.11 -8.51
CA ASP A 116 -18.74 13.97 -7.74
C ASP A 116 -18.98 13.25 -6.42
N TYR A 117 -18.11 12.32 -6.10
CA TYR A 117 -18.14 11.55 -4.87
C TYR A 117 -16.73 11.46 -4.24
N VAL A 118 -16.68 11.01 -3.01
CA VAL A 118 -15.44 10.73 -2.30
C VAL A 118 -15.20 9.23 -2.37
N LEU A 119 -14.04 8.83 -2.91
CA LEU A 119 -13.58 7.45 -2.85
C LEU A 119 -12.74 7.26 -1.58
N VAL A 120 -13.09 6.27 -0.76
CA VAL A 120 -12.39 5.98 0.50
C VAL A 120 -11.79 4.58 0.46
N THR A 121 -10.54 4.45 0.87
CA THR A 121 -9.95 3.15 1.19
C THR A 121 -9.47 3.15 2.64
N CYS A 122 -9.75 2.07 3.39
CA CYS A 122 -9.29 1.91 4.76
C CYS A 122 -9.11 0.43 5.07
N HIS A 123 -7.87 -0.04 5.02
CA HIS A 123 -7.52 -1.45 5.24
C HIS A 123 -6.26 -1.65 6.10
N ARG A 124 -5.55 -0.58 6.46
CA ARG A 124 -4.34 -0.69 7.28
C ARG A 124 -4.67 -1.18 8.68
N ARG A 125 -3.89 -2.15 9.15
CA ARG A 125 -4.13 -2.84 10.43
C ARG A 125 -4.16 -1.90 11.62
N GLU A 126 -3.25 -0.93 11.67
CA GLU A 126 -3.19 0.09 12.72
C GLU A 126 -4.45 0.94 12.84
N ASN A 127 -5.19 1.10 11.74
CA ASN A 127 -6.45 1.86 11.70
C ASN A 127 -7.65 0.99 12.05
N ILE A 128 -7.70 -0.25 11.53
CA ILE A 128 -8.88 -1.12 11.66
C ILE A 128 -8.83 -2.06 12.88
N LEU A 129 -7.69 -2.20 13.57
CA LEU A 129 -7.58 -3.01 14.78
C LEU A 129 -7.72 -2.19 16.08
N ASN A 130 -7.69 -0.87 16.00
CA ASN A 130 -7.94 0.02 17.12
C ASN A 130 -9.34 0.60 16.99
N GLN A 131 -10.24 0.23 17.90
CA GLN A 131 -11.64 0.64 17.86
C GLN A 131 -11.80 2.18 17.83
N ASN A 132 -11.10 2.90 18.70
CA ASN A 132 -11.19 4.35 18.75
C ASN A 132 -10.74 5.03 17.44
N SER A 133 -9.67 4.51 16.82
CA SER A 133 -9.19 5.02 15.53
C SER A 133 -10.20 4.76 14.44
N PHE A 134 -10.75 3.54 14.39
CA PHE A 134 -11.72 3.17 13.38
C PHE A 134 -13.05 3.93 13.53
N GLU A 135 -13.54 4.12 14.75
CA GLU A 135 -14.72 4.95 15.04
C GLU A 135 -14.56 6.39 14.55
N ARG A 136 -13.38 6.99 14.73
CA ARG A 136 -13.09 8.33 14.21
C ARG A 136 -13.15 8.38 12.68
N ILE A 137 -12.60 7.36 12.02
CA ILE A 137 -12.65 7.23 10.56
C ILE A 137 -14.10 7.09 10.10
N ILE A 138 -14.89 6.22 10.72
CA ILE A 138 -16.31 6.04 10.36
C ILE A 138 -17.11 7.33 10.60
N LYS A 139 -16.87 8.05 11.70
CA LYS A 139 -17.49 9.35 11.95
C LYS A 139 -17.14 10.37 10.87
N LEU A 140 -15.87 10.42 10.45
CA LEU A 140 -15.43 11.32 9.38
C LEU A 140 -16.11 10.97 8.05
N ILE A 141 -16.17 9.69 7.68
CA ILE A 141 -16.84 9.21 6.47
C ILE A 141 -18.33 9.60 6.50
N ASN A 142 -18.99 9.35 7.62
CA ASN A 142 -20.42 9.67 7.80
C ASN A 142 -20.71 11.17 7.78
N SER A 143 -19.76 12.03 8.13
CA SER A 143 -19.90 13.48 8.12
C SER A 143 -19.71 14.12 6.74
N SER A 144 -19.35 13.34 5.73
CA SER A 144 -19.15 13.85 4.37
C SER A 144 -20.45 14.47 3.83
N SER A 145 -20.34 15.67 3.26
CA SER A 145 -21.43 16.33 2.53
C SER A 145 -21.67 15.73 1.14
N LYS A 146 -20.66 15.02 0.59
CA LYS A 146 -20.75 14.29 -0.67
C LYS A 146 -21.06 12.83 -0.41
N LYS A 147 -21.59 12.14 -1.43
CA LYS A 147 -21.67 10.69 -1.43
C LYS A 147 -20.28 10.08 -1.33
N VAL A 148 -20.17 8.96 -0.62
CA VAL A 148 -18.91 8.24 -0.39
C VAL A 148 -19.02 6.85 -0.97
N VAL A 149 -18.06 6.46 -1.79
CA VAL A 149 -17.91 5.08 -2.27
C VAL A 149 -16.74 4.46 -1.51
N PHE A 150 -17.01 3.34 -0.85
CA PHE A 150 -16.07 2.70 0.04
C PHE A 150 -15.85 1.23 -0.37
N PRO A 151 -14.88 0.93 -1.26
CA PRO A 151 -14.41 -0.43 -1.46
C PRO A 151 -13.85 -0.99 -0.15
N MET A 152 -14.56 -1.96 0.45
CA MET A 152 -14.27 -2.41 1.80
C MET A 152 -13.89 -3.89 1.84
N GLY A 153 -12.62 -4.18 2.15
CA GLY A 153 -12.15 -5.55 2.32
C GLY A 153 -12.75 -6.27 3.54
N TYR A 154 -12.76 -7.60 3.51
CA TYR A 154 -13.37 -8.46 4.54
C TYR A 154 -12.93 -8.14 5.96
N ALA A 155 -11.65 -7.85 6.18
CA ALA A 155 -11.14 -7.53 7.51
C ALA A 155 -11.79 -6.26 8.08
N THR A 156 -11.96 -5.24 7.24
CA THR A 156 -12.61 -3.97 7.61
C THR A 156 -14.10 -4.17 7.85
N GLN A 157 -14.79 -4.93 6.97
CA GLN A 157 -16.21 -5.26 7.13
C GLN A 157 -16.48 -6.02 8.43
N ARG A 158 -15.61 -6.99 8.75
CA ARG A 158 -15.71 -7.76 10.00
C ARG A 158 -15.60 -6.86 11.23
N LYS A 159 -14.64 -5.92 11.23
CA LYS A 159 -14.47 -4.99 12.35
C LYS A 159 -15.62 -3.98 12.47
N LEU A 160 -16.16 -3.52 11.36
CA LEU A 160 -17.36 -2.67 11.37
C LEU A 160 -18.53 -3.38 12.09
N LYS A 161 -18.75 -4.66 11.77
CA LYS A 161 -19.81 -5.49 12.39
C LYS A 161 -19.49 -5.80 13.86
N GLU A 162 -18.26 -6.21 14.16
CA GLU A 162 -17.81 -6.56 15.51
C GLU A 162 -18.04 -5.43 16.51
N TRP A 163 -17.79 -4.19 16.09
CA TRP A 163 -17.93 -3.01 16.93
C TRP A 163 -19.27 -2.29 16.79
N GLY A 164 -20.21 -2.86 16.06
CA GLY A 164 -21.55 -2.32 15.87
C GLY A 164 -21.59 -0.94 15.23
N LEU A 165 -20.55 -0.59 14.45
CA LEU A 165 -20.46 0.70 13.79
C LEU A 165 -21.37 0.75 12.57
N LYS A 166 -22.04 1.88 12.35
CA LYS A 166 -22.98 2.05 11.25
C LYS A 166 -22.48 3.11 10.28
N LEU A 167 -22.68 2.83 9.01
CA LEU A 167 -22.50 3.80 7.93
C LEU A 167 -23.84 4.46 7.61
N ASN A 168 -23.80 5.75 7.29
CA ASN A 168 -24.96 6.51 6.89
C ASN A 168 -25.36 6.23 5.44
N ASN A 169 -26.55 6.67 5.03
CA ASN A 169 -27.08 6.48 3.67
C ASN A 169 -26.26 7.21 2.57
N ASN A 170 -25.37 8.11 2.95
CA ASN A 170 -24.45 8.77 2.02
C ASN A 170 -23.21 7.91 1.70
N VAL A 171 -23.10 6.68 2.24
CA VAL A 171 -21.97 5.78 2.02
C VAL A 171 -22.44 4.50 1.33
N LEU A 172 -21.88 4.23 0.16
CA LEU A 172 -22.02 2.97 -0.55
C LEU A 172 -20.79 2.10 -0.28
N VAL A 173 -21.01 0.93 0.29
CA VAL A 173 -19.96 -0.10 0.42
C VAL A 173 -20.04 -1.01 -0.79
N ILE A 174 -18.90 -1.22 -1.42
CA ILE A 174 -18.72 -2.18 -2.52
C ILE A 174 -17.59 -3.14 -2.19
N ASP A 175 -17.53 -4.26 -2.90
CA ASP A 175 -16.39 -5.17 -2.80
C ASP A 175 -15.13 -4.49 -3.35
N PRO A 176 -13.93 -4.89 -2.86
CA PRO A 176 -12.68 -4.39 -3.40
C PRO A 176 -12.63 -4.60 -4.91
N ILE A 177 -12.24 -3.55 -5.63
CA ILE A 177 -12.01 -3.60 -7.06
C ILE A 177 -10.56 -4.02 -7.24
N GLY A 178 -10.34 -5.13 -7.95
CA GLY A 178 -9.03 -5.68 -8.29
C GLY A 178 -8.51 -5.14 -9.61
#